data_6d44d66e0e8530e15ae1b283f2ca9f55
#
_entry.id   6d44d66e0e8530e15ae1b283f2ca9f55
#
_cell.length_a   1.000
_cell.length_b   1.000
_cell.length_c   1.000
_cell.angle_alpha   90.00
_cell.angle_beta   90.00
_cell.angle_gamma   90.00
#
_symmetry.space_group_name_H-M   'P 1'
#
loop_
_entity.id
_entity.type
_entity.pdbx_description
1 polymer ?
#
loop_
_entity_poly.entity_id
_entity_poly.type
_entity_poly.pdbx_seq_one_letter_code
_entity_poly.pdbx_strand_id
1 'polypeptide(L)'
;METTQSEKLSISVPGEMAKWVREKVGLGAYSSNSEIVREGLRLLRNQEELREQKLTALRDMIEASFKSGKPIPAEKVFAELESRALKRSR
;
A
#
# COMPACT_ATOMS: atom_id res chain seq x y z
N MET A 1 -17.38 -9.05 -10.14
CA MET A 1 -18.28 -8.43 -9.21
C MET A 1 -17.79 -8.54 -7.76
N GLU A 2 -17.78 -7.44 -7.10
CA GLU A 2 -17.35 -7.40 -5.72
C GLU A 2 -18.43 -7.87 -4.79
N THR A 3 -18.04 -8.61 -3.78
CA THR A 3 -18.97 -8.95 -2.73
C THR A 3 -18.77 -8.00 -1.56
N THR A 4 -19.85 -7.59 -0.95
CA THR A 4 -19.80 -6.73 0.22
C THR A 4 -19.95 -7.51 1.50
N GLN A 5 -20.13 -8.80 1.41
CA GLN A 5 -20.28 -9.63 2.60
C GLN A 5 -18.96 -9.83 3.30
N SER A 6 -19.00 -9.76 4.61
CA SER A 6 -17.82 -10.01 5.43
C SER A 6 -17.63 -11.50 5.62
N GLU A 7 -16.39 -11.93 5.64
CA GLU A 7 -16.05 -13.30 5.96
C GLU A 7 -15.22 -13.33 7.22
N LYS A 8 -15.41 -14.36 8.01
CA LYS A 8 -14.65 -14.52 9.22
C LYS A 8 -13.35 -15.25 8.93
N LEU A 9 -12.26 -14.68 9.43
CA LEU A 9 -10.95 -15.29 9.33
C LEU A 9 -10.41 -15.50 10.73
N SER A 10 -9.86 -16.68 10.97
CA SER A 10 -9.18 -16.94 12.23
C SER A 10 -7.69 -16.79 12.00
N ILE A 11 -7.09 -15.87 12.73
CA ILE A 11 -5.68 -15.58 12.59
C ILE A 11 -5.02 -15.58 13.96
N SER A 12 -3.73 -15.89 13.95
CA SER A 12 -2.90 -15.76 15.12
C SER A 12 -1.88 -14.69 14.87
N VAL A 13 -1.59 -13.90 15.90
CA VAL A 13 -0.57 -12.86 15.79
C VAL A 13 0.42 -13.04 16.93
N PRO A 14 1.67 -12.59 16.74
CA PRO A 14 2.65 -12.65 17.82
C PRO A 14 2.17 -11.91 19.05
N GLY A 15 2.60 -12.36 20.22
CA GLY A 15 2.15 -11.78 21.48
C GLY A 15 2.38 -10.29 21.58
N GLU A 16 3.48 -9.81 21.04
CA GLU A 16 3.78 -8.38 21.04
C GLU A 16 2.72 -7.59 20.29
N MET A 17 2.32 -8.13 19.13
CA MET A 17 1.31 -7.48 18.31
C MET A 17 -0.04 -7.51 18.97
N ALA A 18 -0.36 -8.64 19.59
CA ALA A 18 -1.63 -8.76 20.32
C ALA A 18 -1.70 -7.73 21.45
N LYS A 19 -0.59 -7.55 22.16
CA LYS A 19 -0.53 -6.57 23.23
C LYS A 19 -0.72 -5.16 22.68
N TRP A 20 -0.05 -4.84 21.59
CA TRP A 20 -0.16 -3.53 20.97
C TRP A 20 -1.60 -3.26 20.53
N VAL A 21 -2.26 -4.25 19.96
CA VAL A 21 -3.64 -4.10 19.52
C VAL A 21 -4.54 -3.82 20.71
N ARG A 22 -4.38 -4.59 21.80
CA ARG A 22 -5.21 -4.38 22.97
C ARG A 22 -5.01 -3.00 23.57
N GLU A 23 -3.78 -2.50 23.55
CA GLU A 23 -3.49 -1.17 24.07
C GLU A 23 -4.18 -0.10 23.26
N LYS A 24 -4.16 -0.24 21.92
CA LYS A 24 -4.81 0.75 21.07
C LYS A 24 -6.31 0.78 21.25
N VAL A 25 -6.92 -0.37 21.42
CA VAL A 25 -8.35 -0.43 21.68
C VAL A 25 -8.65 0.16 23.05
N GLY A 26 -7.82 -0.15 24.06
CA GLY A 26 -8.00 0.38 25.41
C GLY A 26 -7.89 1.89 25.47
N LEU A 27 -7.07 2.49 24.60
CA LEU A 27 -6.93 3.93 24.54
C LEU A 27 -8.05 4.61 23.76
N GLY A 28 -8.91 3.83 23.14
CA GLY A 28 -10.01 4.38 22.36
C GLY A 28 -9.66 4.82 20.97
N ALA A 29 -8.44 4.50 20.51
CA ALA A 29 -8.03 4.84 19.15
C ALA A 29 -8.81 4.04 18.11
N TYR A 30 -9.23 2.85 18.48
CA TYR A 30 -10.03 1.98 17.61
C TYR A 30 -11.13 1.36 18.44
N SER A 31 -12.24 1.05 17.79
CA SER A 31 -13.39 0.54 18.52
C SER A 31 -13.26 -0.94 18.86
N SER A 32 -12.44 -1.68 18.16
CA SER A 32 -12.30 -3.11 18.40
C SER A 32 -11.02 -3.63 17.75
N ASN A 33 -10.65 -4.85 18.14
CA ASN A 33 -9.50 -5.54 17.53
C ASN A 33 -9.73 -5.70 16.02
N SER A 34 -10.95 -6.02 15.63
CA SER A 34 -11.28 -6.20 14.22
C SER A 34 -11.06 -4.92 13.41
N GLU A 35 -11.36 -3.78 14.01
CA GLU A 35 -11.17 -2.50 13.35
C GLU A 35 -9.70 -2.24 13.04
N ILE A 36 -8.83 -2.57 14.00
CA ILE A 36 -7.40 -2.41 13.78
C ILE A 36 -6.93 -3.29 12.62
N VAL A 37 -7.38 -4.54 12.61
CA VAL A 37 -6.99 -5.48 11.57
C VAL A 37 -7.48 -5.01 10.20
N ARG A 38 -8.74 -4.56 10.13
CA ARG A 38 -9.28 -4.05 8.87
C ARG A 38 -8.49 -2.86 8.35
N GLU A 39 -8.15 -1.95 9.24
CA GLU A 39 -7.38 -0.77 8.86
C GLU A 39 -6.01 -1.17 8.37
N GLY A 40 -5.37 -2.11 9.07
CA GLY A 40 -4.06 -2.61 8.65
C GLY A 40 -4.10 -3.26 7.28
N LEU A 41 -5.13 -4.06 7.02
CA LEU A 41 -5.27 -4.72 5.73
C LEU A 41 -5.53 -3.72 4.63
N ARG A 42 -6.32 -2.69 4.92
CA ARG A 42 -6.57 -1.63 3.92
C ARG A 42 -5.29 -0.90 3.57
N LEU A 43 -4.50 -0.56 4.58
CA LEU A 43 -3.24 0.12 4.35
C LEU A 43 -2.27 -0.74 3.57
N LEU A 44 -2.20 -2.02 3.89
CA LEU A 44 -1.32 -2.93 3.19
C LEU A 44 -1.72 -3.05 1.72
N ARG A 45 -3.02 -3.19 1.46
CA ARG A 45 -3.50 -3.28 0.09
C ARG A 45 -3.16 -2.02 -0.70
N ASN A 46 -3.34 -0.87 -0.05
CA ASN A 46 -3.01 0.40 -0.71
C ASN A 46 -1.52 0.50 -1.01
N GLN A 47 -0.68 0.02 -0.11
CA GLN A 47 0.75 0.02 -0.35
C GLN A 47 1.14 -0.87 -1.52
N GLU A 48 0.49 -2.02 -1.62
CA GLU A 48 0.79 -2.93 -2.72
C GLU A 48 0.34 -2.37 -4.06
N GLU A 49 -0.83 -1.75 -4.09
CA GLU A 49 -1.29 -1.11 -5.32
C GLU A 49 -0.35 0.00 -5.74
N LEU A 50 0.13 0.77 -4.79
CA LEU A 50 1.07 1.86 -5.06
C LEU A 50 2.37 1.32 -5.62
N ARG A 51 2.86 0.23 -5.04
CA ARG A 51 4.08 -0.41 -5.52
C ARG A 51 3.92 -0.90 -6.96
N GLU A 52 2.77 -1.51 -7.27
CA GLU A 52 2.50 -1.96 -8.62
C GLU A 52 2.48 -0.83 -9.62
N GLN A 53 1.88 0.30 -9.22
CA GLN A 53 1.83 1.47 -10.08
C GLN A 53 3.22 2.04 -10.34
N LYS A 54 4.06 2.04 -9.30
CA LYS A 54 5.43 2.49 -9.46
C LYS A 54 6.22 1.60 -10.40
N LEU A 55 6.05 0.30 -10.28
CA LEU A 55 6.72 -0.65 -11.16
C LEU A 55 6.27 -0.50 -12.60
N THR A 56 4.97 -0.31 -12.81
CA THR A 56 4.43 -0.11 -14.14
C THR A 56 4.99 1.18 -14.76
N ALA A 57 5.00 2.25 -13.96
CA ALA A 57 5.54 3.53 -14.43
C ALA A 57 7.00 3.40 -14.79
N LEU A 58 7.78 2.69 -13.97
CA LEU A 58 9.19 2.50 -14.23
C LEU A 58 9.40 1.71 -15.53
N ARG A 59 8.61 0.65 -15.72
CA ARG A 59 8.69 -0.15 -16.93
C ARG A 59 8.40 0.70 -18.17
N ASP A 60 7.36 1.53 -18.09
CA ASP A 60 6.99 2.40 -19.21
C ASP A 60 8.10 3.38 -19.53
N MET A 61 8.74 3.93 -18.52
CA MET A 61 9.82 4.88 -18.72
C MET A 61 11.04 4.21 -19.37
N ILE A 62 11.33 2.98 -18.94
CA ILE A 62 12.43 2.22 -19.52
C ILE A 62 12.15 1.94 -20.99
N GLU A 63 10.94 1.53 -21.30
CA GLU A 63 10.56 1.28 -22.69
C GLU A 63 10.70 2.53 -23.54
N ALA A 64 10.22 3.65 -23.02
CA ALA A 64 10.32 4.91 -23.73
C ALA A 64 11.77 5.31 -23.96
N SER A 65 12.62 5.03 -22.97
CA SER A 65 14.04 5.32 -23.10
C SER A 65 14.69 4.50 -24.20
N PHE A 66 14.35 3.21 -24.30
CA PHE A 66 14.86 2.37 -25.35
C PHE A 66 14.42 2.85 -26.73
N LYS A 67 13.15 3.22 -26.83
CA LYS A 67 12.60 3.66 -28.12
C LYS A 67 13.22 4.97 -28.59
N SER A 68 13.47 5.89 -27.65
CA SER A 68 14.02 7.19 -28.00
C SER A 68 15.52 7.16 -28.18
N GLY A 69 16.18 6.11 -27.68
CA GLY A 69 17.63 6.03 -27.72
C GLY A 69 18.32 6.98 -26.77
N LYS A 70 17.59 7.61 -25.88
CA LYS A 70 18.16 8.54 -24.90
C LYS A 70 17.93 8.01 -23.49
N PRO A 71 18.99 7.86 -22.71
CA PRO A 71 18.83 7.41 -21.34
C PRO A 71 18.11 8.46 -20.51
N ILE A 72 17.31 8.01 -19.57
CA ILE A 72 16.60 8.89 -18.66
C ILE A 72 17.41 8.99 -17.37
N PRO A 73 17.73 10.20 -16.90
CA PRO A 73 18.45 10.34 -15.63
C PRO A 73 17.65 9.76 -14.47
N ALA A 74 18.36 9.13 -13.55
CA ALA A 74 17.70 8.48 -12.42
C ALA A 74 16.85 9.47 -11.61
N GLU A 75 17.34 10.69 -11.45
CA GLU A 75 16.60 11.71 -10.70
C GLU A 75 15.25 11.98 -11.32
N LYS A 76 15.21 12.01 -12.65
CA LYS A 76 13.97 12.25 -13.37
C LYS A 76 13.01 11.08 -13.18
N VAL A 77 13.53 9.86 -13.17
CA VAL A 77 12.72 8.68 -12.96
C VAL A 77 12.09 8.71 -11.58
N PHE A 78 12.87 9.01 -10.57
CA PHE A 78 12.36 9.07 -9.19
C PHE A 78 11.33 10.17 -9.03
N ALA A 79 11.58 11.34 -9.62
CA ALA A 79 10.64 12.44 -9.53
C ALA A 79 9.31 12.08 -10.17
N GLU A 80 9.36 11.41 -11.30
CA GLU A 80 8.14 10.99 -11.99
C GLU A 80 7.38 9.96 -11.20
N LEU A 81 8.08 9.00 -10.61
CA LEU A 81 7.45 7.98 -9.80
C LEU A 81 6.76 8.57 -8.59
N GLU A 82 7.42 9.51 -7.93
CA GLU A 82 6.84 10.17 -6.78
C GLU A 82 5.60 10.98 -7.16
N SER A 83 5.68 11.67 -8.28
CA SER A 83 4.55 12.46 -8.75
C SER A 83 3.34 11.58 -9.02
N ARG A 84 3.55 10.45 -9.69
CA ARG A 84 2.45 9.52 -9.98
C ARG A 84 1.89 8.91 -8.71
N ALA A 85 2.76 8.57 -7.77
CA ALA A 85 2.33 8.00 -6.50
C ALA A 85 1.46 8.98 -5.73
N LEU A 86 1.86 10.26 -5.69
CA LEU A 86 1.09 11.27 -4.99
C LEU A 86 -0.27 11.50 -5.62
N LYS A 87 -0.33 11.48 -6.95
CA LYS A 87 -1.60 11.66 -7.64
C LYS A 87 -2.56 10.53 -7.33
N ARG A 88 -2.05 9.31 -7.20
CA ARG A 88 -2.90 8.16 -6.97
C ARG A 88 -3.34 8.02 -5.53
N SER A 89 -2.58 8.56 -4.61
CA SER A 89 -2.91 8.42 -3.19
C SER A 89 -3.93 9.44 -2.71
N ARG A 90 -4.39 10.30 -3.57
CA ARG A 90 -5.42 11.28 -3.22
C ARG A 90 -6.80 10.73 -3.28
#